data_5b9a9d8910ddfc06e3485ad121d2e85b
#
_entry.id   5b9a9d8910ddfc06e3485ad121d2e85b
#
_cell.length_a   1.000
_cell.length_b   1.000
_cell.length_c   1.000
_cell.angle_alpha   90.00
_cell.angle_beta   90.00
_cell.angle_gamma   90.00
#
_symmetry.space_group_name_H-M   'P 1'
#
loop_
_entity.id
_entity.type
_entity.pdbx_description
1 polymer ?
#
loop_
_entity_poly.entity_id
_entity_poly.type
_entity_poly.pdbx_seq_one_letter_code
_entity_poly.pdbx_strand_id
1 'polypeptide(L)'
;LKNKILGITCHNSKILAKKAINFRADYVAFGSFFKSKLKPQARKANLNILRWAKKEIKKPIVVIGGINNINYKKLIKAGAKYIAISSFIWDNPKLKPELAIKKFK
;
A
#
# COMPACT_ATOMS: atom_id res chain seq x y z
N LEU A 1 6.25 15.03 16.81
CA LEU A 1 5.04 14.29 17.18
C LEU A 1 5.38 13.20 18.20
N LYS A 2 5.35 13.54 19.49
CA LYS A 2 5.55 12.56 20.55
C LYS A 2 4.40 11.55 20.57
N ASN A 3 4.73 10.28 20.63
CA ASN A 3 3.76 9.19 20.77
C ASN A 3 2.75 9.09 19.61
N LYS A 4 3.09 9.65 18.45
CA LYS A 4 2.26 9.56 17.24
C LYS A 4 3.03 8.83 16.15
N ILE A 5 2.29 8.14 15.29
CA ILE A 5 2.85 7.45 14.13
C ILE A 5 2.60 8.31 12.91
N LEU A 6 3.65 8.65 12.19
CA LEU A 6 3.57 9.45 10.98
C LEU A 6 3.81 8.58 9.76
N GLY A 7 2.78 8.45 8.92
CA GLY A 7 2.89 7.77 7.64
C GLY A 7 2.75 8.76 6.51
N ILE A 8 3.51 8.58 5.45
CA ILE A 8 3.49 9.48 4.30
C ILE A 8 3.25 8.69 3.03
N THR A 9 2.24 9.11 2.26
CA THR A 9 1.93 8.51 0.97
C THR A 9 2.87 9.05 -0.09
N CYS A 10 3.55 8.16 -0.79
CA CYS A 10 4.59 8.51 -1.74
C CYS A 10 4.22 8.17 -3.20
N HIS A 11 3.01 7.69 -3.43
CA HIS A 11 2.49 7.32 -4.76
C HIS A 11 3.41 6.31 -5.46
N ASN A 12 4.07 6.69 -6.55
CA ASN A 12 5.07 5.85 -7.24
C ASN A 12 6.38 6.61 -7.35
N SER A 13 6.74 7.37 -6.33
CA SER A 13 7.87 8.30 -6.39
C SER A 13 8.97 7.96 -5.41
N LYS A 14 10.16 7.65 -5.93
CA LYS A 14 11.36 7.47 -5.12
C LYS A 14 11.75 8.76 -4.41
N ILE A 15 11.54 9.90 -5.08
CA ILE A 15 11.88 11.21 -4.52
C ILE A 15 11.03 11.49 -3.29
N LEU A 16 9.72 11.27 -3.39
CA LEU A 16 8.82 11.47 -2.25
C LEU A 16 9.17 10.53 -1.09
N ALA A 17 9.52 9.28 -1.41
CA ALA A 17 9.90 8.32 -0.39
C ALA A 17 11.16 8.76 0.37
N LYS A 18 12.16 9.24 -0.36
CA LYS A 18 13.39 9.75 0.26
C LYS A 18 13.10 10.97 1.14
N LYS A 19 12.26 11.89 0.67
CA LYS A 19 11.84 13.05 1.46
C LYS A 19 11.10 12.63 2.72
N ALA A 20 10.22 11.64 2.61
CA ALA A 20 9.46 11.13 3.76
C ALA A 20 10.40 10.61 4.84
N ILE A 21 11.42 9.85 4.47
CA ILE A 21 12.40 9.34 5.42
C ILE A 21 13.19 10.48 6.07
N ASN A 22 13.54 11.51 5.29
CA ASN A 22 14.23 12.68 5.83
C ASN A 22 13.35 13.45 6.83
N PHE A 23 12.04 13.43 6.66
CA PHE A 23 11.08 14.01 7.60
C PHE A 23 10.73 13.08 8.77
N ARG A 24 11.47 11.98 8.91
CA ARG A 24 11.31 11.00 10.00
C ARG A 24 9.95 10.32 10.00
N ALA A 25 9.44 9.98 8.82
CA ALA A 25 8.23 9.17 8.70
C ALA A 25 8.46 7.81 9.37
N ASP A 26 7.43 7.30 10.02
CA ASP A 26 7.48 5.97 10.62
C ASP A 26 7.22 4.89 9.59
N TYR A 27 6.46 5.20 8.54
CA TYR A 27 6.27 4.31 7.40
C TYR A 27 6.03 5.12 6.14
N VAL A 28 6.19 4.47 4.99
CA VAL A 28 5.87 5.06 3.69
C VAL A 28 4.82 4.19 3.00
N ALA A 29 3.91 4.83 2.27
CA ALA A 29 2.86 4.14 1.53
C ALA A 29 3.00 4.40 0.04
N PHE A 30 2.91 3.34 -0.75
CA PHE A 30 2.94 3.43 -2.21
C PHE A 30 1.59 2.97 -2.77
N GLY A 31 1.18 3.54 -3.85
CA GLY A 31 -0.06 3.23 -4.54
C GLY A 31 -0.37 4.31 -5.59
N SER A 32 -1.41 4.13 -6.34
CA SER A 32 -2.31 2.98 -6.37
C SER A 32 -1.73 1.87 -7.25
N PHE A 33 -1.79 0.60 -6.79
CA PHE A 33 -1.24 -0.51 -7.59
C PHE A 33 -2.21 -1.04 -8.62
N PHE A 34 -3.50 -0.96 -8.34
CA PHE A 34 -4.53 -1.49 -9.23
C PHE A 34 -5.63 -0.46 -9.42
N LYS A 35 -6.37 -0.58 -10.52
CA LYS A 35 -7.49 0.33 -10.79
C LYS A 35 -8.54 0.22 -9.68
N SER A 36 -9.03 1.37 -9.24
CA SER A 36 -10.09 1.47 -8.26
C SER A 36 -11.29 2.13 -8.91
N LYS A 37 -12.49 1.70 -8.53
CA LYS A 37 -13.74 2.34 -8.99
C LYS A 37 -13.84 3.78 -8.51
N LEU A 38 -13.21 4.09 -7.37
CA LEU A 38 -13.28 5.42 -6.76
C LEU A 38 -12.35 6.43 -7.44
N LYS A 39 -11.20 5.98 -7.92
CA LYS A 39 -10.20 6.84 -8.57
C LYS A 39 -9.56 6.13 -9.76
N PRO A 40 -10.33 5.94 -10.86
CA PRO A 40 -9.80 5.19 -12.01
C PRO A 40 -8.61 5.87 -12.70
N GLN A 41 -8.41 7.17 -12.46
CA GLN A 41 -7.31 7.92 -13.04
C GLN A 41 -6.10 8.07 -12.12
N ALA A 42 -6.12 7.47 -10.94
CA ALA A 42 -4.97 7.51 -10.05
C ALA A 42 -3.76 6.84 -10.72
N ARG A 43 -2.58 7.44 -10.55
CA ARG A 43 -1.35 6.90 -11.10
C ARG A 43 -1.08 5.52 -10.53
N LYS A 44 -0.79 4.57 -11.42
CA LYS A 44 -0.45 3.23 -10.99
C LYS A 44 0.99 3.16 -10.50
N ALA A 45 1.18 2.75 -9.26
CA ALA A 45 2.47 2.31 -8.79
C ALA A 45 2.80 0.94 -9.40
N ASN A 46 4.07 0.60 -9.52
CA ASN A 46 4.48 -0.70 -10.05
C ASN A 46 5.38 -1.43 -9.06
N LEU A 47 5.59 -2.72 -9.28
CA LEU A 47 6.37 -3.55 -8.36
C LEU A 47 7.83 -3.10 -8.22
N ASN A 48 8.35 -2.40 -9.21
CA ASN A 48 9.73 -1.92 -9.15
C ASN A 48 9.96 -0.92 -8.02
N ILE A 49 8.97 -0.07 -7.72
CA ILE A 49 9.09 0.85 -6.60
C ILE A 49 9.19 0.10 -5.26
N LEU A 50 8.48 -1.03 -5.13
CA LEU A 50 8.55 -1.84 -3.92
C LEU A 50 9.90 -2.52 -3.78
N ARG A 51 10.43 -3.07 -4.87
CA ARG A 51 11.73 -3.72 -4.88
C ARG A 51 12.84 -2.73 -4.52
N TRP A 52 12.75 -1.52 -5.08
CA TRP A 52 13.67 -0.45 -4.75
C TRP A 52 13.56 -0.07 -3.27
N ALA A 53 12.34 0.14 -2.78
CA ALA A 53 12.11 0.54 -1.39
C ALA A 53 12.58 -0.52 -0.40
N LYS A 54 12.39 -1.79 -0.73
CA LYS A 54 12.86 -2.88 0.12
C LYS A 54 14.35 -2.82 0.36
N LYS A 55 15.11 -2.41 -0.64
CA LYS A 55 16.58 -2.29 -0.53
C LYS A 55 17.00 -0.99 0.15
N GLU A 56 16.33 0.12 -0.17
CA GLU A 56 16.80 1.46 0.18
C GLU A 56 16.12 2.05 1.41
N ILE A 57 14.93 1.59 1.75
CA ILE A 57 14.16 2.14 2.85
C ILE A 57 14.08 1.13 3.99
N LYS A 58 14.52 1.56 5.18
CA LYS A 58 14.52 0.70 6.37
C LYS A 58 13.26 0.83 7.23
N LYS A 59 12.27 1.58 6.77
CA LYS A 59 10.99 1.73 7.45
C LYS A 59 9.95 0.82 6.81
N PRO A 60 8.87 0.49 7.54
CA PRO A 60 7.80 -0.34 6.98
C PRO A 60 7.22 0.25 5.71
N ILE A 61 6.91 -0.62 4.76
CA ILE A 61 6.33 -0.26 3.47
C ILE A 61 4.88 -0.71 3.45
N VAL A 62 3.97 0.24 3.21
CA VAL A 62 2.54 0.00 3.10
C VAL A 62 2.13 0.13 1.64
N VAL A 63 1.26 -0.73 1.16
CA VAL A 63 0.72 -0.66 -0.20
C VAL A 63 -0.78 -0.43 -0.14
N ILE A 64 -1.27 0.38 -1.08
CA ILE A 64 -2.69 0.71 -1.18
C ILE A 64 -3.16 0.69 -2.63
N GLY A 65 -4.46 0.62 -2.84
CA GLY A 65 -5.11 0.81 -4.13
C GLY A 65 -5.51 -0.46 -4.84
N GLY A 66 -6.79 -0.79 -4.83
CA GLY A 66 -7.36 -1.89 -5.59
C GLY A 66 -6.90 -3.28 -5.20
N ILE A 67 -6.46 -3.45 -3.95
CA ILE A 67 -5.90 -4.72 -3.48
C ILE A 67 -7.02 -5.67 -3.07
N ASN A 68 -6.90 -6.94 -3.48
CA ASN A 68 -7.85 -7.98 -3.15
C ASN A 68 -7.11 -9.29 -2.80
N ASN A 69 -7.89 -10.35 -2.56
CA ASN A 69 -7.34 -11.65 -2.14
C ASN A 69 -6.55 -12.39 -3.22
N ILE A 70 -6.65 -11.93 -4.48
CA ILE A 70 -5.94 -12.56 -5.59
C ILE A 70 -4.61 -11.86 -5.84
N ASN A 71 -4.58 -10.52 -5.79
CA ASN A 71 -3.42 -9.75 -6.20
C ASN A 71 -2.47 -9.34 -5.08
N TYR A 72 -2.81 -9.55 -3.81
CA TYR A 72 -2.00 -9.06 -2.69
C TYR A 72 -0.67 -9.78 -2.52
N LYS A 73 -0.60 -11.06 -2.86
CA LYS A 73 0.59 -11.88 -2.60
C LYS A 73 1.83 -11.37 -3.33
N LYS A 74 1.67 -10.90 -4.57
CA LYS A 74 2.82 -10.38 -5.33
C LYS A 74 3.35 -9.09 -4.72
N LEU A 75 2.51 -8.31 -4.05
CA LEU A 75 2.94 -7.11 -3.35
C LEU A 75 3.78 -7.45 -2.12
N ILE A 76 3.36 -8.46 -1.38
CA ILE A 76 4.12 -8.95 -0.22
C ILE A 76 5.49 -9.47 -0.66
N LYS A 77 5.52 -10.26 -1.74
CA LYS A 77 6.80 -10.77 -2.28
C LYS A 77 7.72 -9.66 -2.71
N ALA A 78 7.18 -8.57 -3.24
CA ALA A 78 7.99 -7.43 -3.70
C ALA A 78 8.53 -6.56 -2.57
N GLY A 79 8.01 -6.73 -1.34
CA GLY A 79 8.56 -6.02 -0.18
C GLY A 79 7.56 -5.30 0.70
N ALA A 80 6.27 -5.35 0.38
CA ALA A 80 5.25 -4.72 1.22
C ALA A 80 5.18 -5.44 2.57
N LYS A 81 5.18 -4.68 3.65
CA LYS A 81 5.01 -5.23 5.00
C LYS A 81 3.55 -5.19 5.42
N TYR A 82 2.83 -4.15 5.05
CA TYR A 82 1.42 -4.00 5.37
C TYR A 82 0.62 -3.69 4.12
N ILE A 83 -0.65 -4.07 4.13
CA ILE A 83 -1.59 -3.85 3.03
C ILE A 83 -2.76 -3.05 3.56
N ALA A 84 -3.10 -1.94 2.89
CA ALA A 84 -4.30 -1.18 3.19
C ALA A 84 -5.38 -1.55 2.18
N ILE A 85 -6.48 -2.10 2.65
CA ILE A 85 -7.57 -2.61 1.82
C ILE A 85 -8.83 -1.86 2.16
N SER A 86 -9.56 -1.43 1.14
CA SER A 86 -10.83 -0.74 1.35
C SER A 86 -11.96 -1.39 0.56
N SER A 87 -12.00 -1.20 -0.76
CA SER A 87 -13.14 -1.62 -1.57
C SER A 87 -13.46 -3.10 -1.50
N PHE A 88 -12.43 -3.97 -1.44
CA PHE A 88 -12.67 -5.41 -1.36
C PHE A 88 -13.44 -5.78 -0.10
N ILE A 89 -13.21 -5.06 1.00
CA ILE A 89 -13.85 -5.33 2.28
C ILE A 89 -15.22 -4.67 2.35
N TRP A 90 -15.29 -3.37 2.07
CA TRP A 90 -16.50 -2.57 2.32
C TRP A 90 -17.50 -2.57 1.16
N ASP A 91 -17.00 -2.69 -0.08
CA ASP A 91 -17.82 -2.62 -1.29
C ASP A 91 -17.96 -3.97 -2.00
N ASN A 92 -17.69 -5.07 -1.30
CA ASN A 92 -17.75 -6.40 -1.90
C ASN A 92 -19.19 -6.81 -2.16
N PRO A 93 -19.57 -7.10 -3.43
CA PRO A 93 -20.95 -7.44 -3.76
C PRO A 93 -21.37 -8.83 -3.31
N LYS A 94 -20.41 -9.71 -3.01
CA LYS A 94 -20.68 -11.12 -2.70
C LYS A 94 -20.41 -11.51 -1.25
N LEU A 95 -19.51 -10.78 -0.57
CA LEU A 95 -19.05 -11.14 0.76
C LEU A 95 -19.31 -10.01 1.75
N LYS A 96 -19.79 -10.38 2.94
CA LYS A 96 -19.83 -9.45 4.06
C LYS A 96 -18.40 -9.13 4.51
N PRO A 97 -18.16 -7.97 5.13
CA PRO A 97 -16.81 -7.58 5.55
C PRO A 97 -16.07 -8.65 6.36
N GLU A 98 -16.75 -9.33 7.27
CA GLU A 98 -16.14 -10.37 8.09
C GLU A 98 -15.59 -11.52 7.26
N LEU A 99 -16.33 -11.91 6.21
CA LEU A 99 -15.92 -12.99 5.32
C LEU A 99 -14.86 -12.52 4.33
N ALA A 100 -14.96 -11.28 3.86
CA ALA A 100 -13.98 -10.71 2.94
C ALA A 100 -12.59 -10.65 3.60
N ILE A 101 -12.50 -10.25 4.86
CA ILE A 101 -11.24 -10.21 5.60
C ILE A 101 -10.58 -11.59 5.67
N LYS A 102 -11.37 -12.64 5.85
CA LYS A 102 -10.85 -14.01 5.95
C LYS A 102 -10.14 -14.47 4.68
N LYS A 103 -10.44 -13.86 3.53
CA LYS A 103 -9.79 -14.24 2.27
C LYS A 103 -8.30 -13.93 2.23
N PHE A 104 -7.79 -13.11 3.16
CA PHE A 104 -6.38 -12.75 3.25
C PHE A 104 -5.59 -13.59 4.28
N LYS A 105 -6.25 -14.51 4.93
CA LYS A 105 -5.62 -15.33 5.99
C LYS A 105 -5.35 -16.75 5.53
#